data_ac17b1c6fa420d304efaddd6ee09bf6c
#
_entry.id   ac17b1c6fa420d304efaddd6ee09bf6c
#
_cell.length_a   1.000
_cell.length_b   1.000
_cell.length_c   1.000
_cell.angle_alpha   90.00
_cell.angle_beta   90.00
_cell.angle_gamma   90.00
#
_symmetry.space_group_name_H-M   'P 1'
#
loop_
_entity.id
_entity.type
_entity.pdbx_description
1 polymer ?
#
loop_
_entity_poly.entity_id
_entity_poly.type
_entity_poly.pdbx_seq_one_letter_code
_entity_poly.pdbx_strand_id
1 'polypeptide(L)'
;MIPLDSAWIAAKPVPVHHSGTDKNTRGRVLAIGGAARVPGALRLTGEAALRAGAGKLQMATIASAALPLGIAVPEAAVIALPERDGEIGDCGDALAKPLASCDALVVGPGIGEHDAAERVARHVLTNVGDDTDVVVDAGAIPALARCRSLLARLQGRIVVTPHHGEMAALIGEHEDTIAADPERIALAVARDYGVVVVLKADDTLIAAPDGCVLHYIGGGIGLATAGSGDVLAGAIAGLLSRGAAPVVAAGWGVWLHGHGGRRVAAARGPIGFLAREIAPEFPRLLPQ
;
A
#
# COMPACT_ATOMS: atom_id res chain seq x y z
N MET A 1 -21.68 -8.78 3.79
CA MET A 1 -20.21 -9.03 3.71
C MET A 1 -19.90 -10.37 3.06
N ILE A 2 -18.85 -10.45 2.28
CA ILE A 2 -18.35 -11.67 1.63
C ILE A 2 -17.10 -12.13 2.38
N PRO A 3 -16.98 -13.40 2.83
CA PRO A 3 -15.77 -13.90 3.47
C PRO A 3 -14.58 -13.83 2.49
N LEU A 4 -13.47 -13.26 2.94
CA LEU A 4 -12.19 -13.31 2.22
C LEU A 4 -11.43 -14.55 2.71
N ASP A 5 -11.71 -15.67 2.08
CA ASP A 5 -11.17 -16.98 2.40
C ASP A 5 -10.52 -17.67 1.18
N SER A 6 -10.11 -18.91 1.32
CA SER A 6 -9.50 -19.68 0.24
C SER A 6 -10.44 -19.88 -0.97
N ALA A 7 -11.76 -19.91 -0.76
CA ALA A 7 -12.71 -20.04 -1.86
C ALA A 7 -12.78 -18.74 -2.67
N TRP A 8 -12.79 -17.58 -2.00
CA TRP A 8 -12.73 -16.28 -2.67
C TRP A 8 -11.42 -16.13 -3.46
N ILE A 9 -10.28 -16.49 -2.85
CA ILE A 9 -8.95 -16.44 -3.48
C ILE A 9 -8.90 -17.31 -4.74
N ALA A 10 -9.46 -18.53 -4.69
CA ALA A 10 -9.52 -19.42 -5.85
C ALA A 10 -10.43 -18.88 -6.97
N ALA A 11 -11.53 -18.21 -6.59
CA ALA A 11 -12.49 -17.62 -7.55
C ALA A 11 -11.99 -16.30 -8.18
N LYS A 12 -11.00 -15.64 -7.59
CA LYS A 12 -10.47 -14.33 -8.02
C LYS A 12 -8.94 -14.39 -8.17
N PRO A 13 -8.42 -15.18 -9.13
CA PRO A 13 -6.99 -15.32 -9.31
C PRO A 13 -6.34 -13.99 -9.72
N VAL A 14 -5.13 -13.76 -9.23
CA VAL A 14 -4.26 -12.68 -9.74
C VAL A 14 -3.63 -13.08 -11.07
N PRO A 15 -3.26 -12.13 -11.93
CA PRO A 15 -2.57 -12.44 -13.18
C PRO A 15 -1.31 -13.27 -12.96
N VAL A 16 -1.17 -14.36 -13.71
CA VAL A 16 0.01 -15.24 -13.68
C VAL A 16 0.92 -14.89 -14.85
N HIS A 17 2.20 -14.78 -14.59
CA HIS A 17 3.19 -14.53 -15.63
C HIS A 17 3.73 -15.86 -16.16
N HIS A 18 3.81 -15.98 -17.50
CA HIS A 18 4.30 -17.18 -18.18
C HIS A 18 5.76 -17.04 -18.60
N SER A 19 6.36 -18.14 -19.04
CA SER A 19 7.72 -18.15 -19.60
C SER A 19 7.84 -17.15 -20.77
N GLY A 20 8.90 -16.34 -20.77
CA GLY A 20 9.10 -15.27 -21.76
C GLY A 20 8.62 -13.90 -21.33
N THR A 21 7.95 -13.76 -20.19
CA THR A 21 7.56 -12.46 -19.62
C THR A 21 8.82 -11.71 -19.13
N ASP A 22 9.03 -10.50 -19.64
CA ASP A 22 10.14 -9.65 -19.20
C ASP A 22 9.79 -8.87 -17.92
N LYS A 23 10.81 -8.19 -17.34
CA LYS A 23 10.66 -7.44 -16.10
C LYS A 23 9.73 -6.21 -16.23
N ASN A 24 9.49 -5.67 -17.43
CA ASN A 24 8.56 -4.56 -17.62
C ASN A 24 7.13 -5.08 -17.65
N THR A 25 6.89 -6.17 -18.35
CA THR A 25 5.59 -6.84 -18.44
C THR A 25 5.13 -7.40 -17.08
N ARG A 26 6.07 -7.70 -16.18
CA ARG A 26 5.77 -8.13 -14.82
C ARG A 26 5.29 -7.02 -13.89
N GLY A 27 5.29 -5.77 -14.37
CA GLY A 27 4.80 -4.60 -13.66
C GLY A 27 5.91 -3.77 -13.00
N ARG A 28 5.67 -2.47 -12.97
CA ARG A 28 6.59 -1.44 -12.47
C ARG A 28 5.94 -0.72 -11.30
N VAL A 29 6.53 -0.83 -10.12
CA VAL A 29 6.08 -0.14 -8.91
C VAL A 29 6.95 1.08 -8.66
N LEU A 30 6.31 2.22 -8.36
CA LEU A 30 6.93 3.39 -7.77
C LEU A 30 6.46 3.53 -6.32
N ALA A 31 7.39 3.52 -5.36
CA ALA A 31 7.10 3.75 -3.95
C ALA A 31 7.65 5.13 -3.53
N ILE A 32 6.80 5.99 -2.96
CA ILE A 32 7.16 7.34 -2.53
C ILE A 32 6.90 7.49 -1.04
N GLY A 33 7.94 7.82 -0.29
CA GLY A 33 7.82 7.96 1.16
C GLY A 33 9.17 8.04 1.86
N GLY A 34 9.14 7.71 3.14
CA GLY A 34 10.31 7.78 4.00
C GLY A 34 10.64 9.21 4.42
N ALA A 35 10.80 9.39 5.71
CA ALA A 35 11.32 10.60 6.32
C ALA A 35 12.54 10.26 7.16
N ALA A 36 13.30 11.25 7.64
CA ALA A 36 14.49 11.04 8.44
C ALA A 36 14.22 10.20 9.71
N ARG A 37 13.00 10.31 10.26
CA ARG A 37 12.60 9.54 11.46
C ARG A 37 12.25 8.08 11.16
N VAL A 38 11.72 7.77 9.96
CA VAL A 38 11.24 6.42 9.60
C VAL A 38 11.67 6.04 8.17
N PRO A 39 12.97 6.07 7.84
CA PRO A 39 13.44 5.80 6.48
C PRO A 39 13.21 4.33 6.07
N GLY A 40 13.10 3.42 7.06
CA GLY A 40 12.93 1.98 6.82
C GLY A 40 11.53 1.57 6.34
N ALA A 41 10.50 2.40 6.50
CA ALA A 41 9.15 2.10 6.03
C ALA A 41 9.13 1.81 4.53
N LEU A 42 9.78 2.66 3.74
CA LEU A 42 9.84 2.50 2.28
C LEU A 42 10.61 1.23 1.84
N ARG A 43 11.59 0.78 2.64
CA ARG A 43 12.24 -0.50 2.42
C ARG A 43 11.25 -1.65 2.53
N LEU A 44 10.46 -1.70 3.61
CA LEU A 44 9.46 -2.74 3.85
C LEU A 44 8.42 -2.78 2.72
N THR A 45 7.93 -1.61 2.32
CA THR A 45 7.00 -1.45 1.21
C THR A 45 7.58 -1.97 -0.10
N GLY A 46 8.79 -1.57 -0.45
CA GLY A 46 9.45 -1.95 -1.69
C GLY A 46 9.76 -3.45 -1.77
N GLU A 47 10.34 -4.02 -0.71
CA GLU A 47 10.60 -5.46 -0.64
C GLU A 47 9.30 -6.28 -0.76
N ALA A 48 8.22 -5.84 -0.11
CA ALA A 48 6.92 -6.50 -0.19
C ALA A 48 6.34 -6.45 -1.61
N ALA A 49 6.47 -5.33 -2.33
CA ALA A 49 6.03 -5.22 -3.72
C ALA A 49 6.77 -6.20 -4.64
N LEU A 50 8.09 -6.31 -4.49
CA LEU A 50 8.89 -7.29 -5.24
C LEU A 50 8.49 -8.74 -4.90
N ARG A 51 8.28 -9.04 -3.62
CA ARG A 51 7.84 -10.37 -3.15
C ARG A 51 6.42 -10.73 -3.58
N ALA A 52 5.56 -9.73 -3.82
CA ALA A 52 4.23 -9.90 -4.42
C ALA A 52 4.28 -10.04 -5.96
N GLY A 53 5.46 -9.91 -6.56
CA GLY A 53 5.73 -10.27 -7.96
C GLY A 53 5.96 -9.09 -8.90
N ALA A 54 6.08 -7.86 -8.42
CA ALA A 54 6.51 -6.74 -9.26
C ALA A 54 7.84 -7.03 -9.96
N GLY A 55 7.94 -6.69 -11.24
CA GLY A 55 9.14 -6.92 -12.05
C GLY A 55 10.20 -5.84 -11.91
N LYS A 56 9.77 -4.61 -11.56
CA LYS A 56 10.64 -3.46 -11.33
C LYS A 56 10.15 -2.64 -10.14
N LEU A 57 11.11 -2.11 -9.38
CA LEU A 57 10.86 -1.20 -8.27
C LEU A 57 11.67 0.07 -8.44
N GLN A 58 11.00 1.21 -8.28
CA GLN A 58 11.62 2.50 -8.04
C GLN A 58 11.17 3.01 -6.67
N MET A 59 12.07 3.58 -5.90
CA MET A 59 11.76 4.18 -4.60
C MET A 59 12.21 5.63 -4.59
N ALA A 60 11.32 6.53 -4.21
CA ALA A 60 11.60 7.95 -4.11
C ALA A 60 11.50 8.38 -2.64
N THR A 61 12.58 8.93 -2.11
CA THR A 61 12.71 9.28 -0.70
C THR A 61 13.59 10.53 -0.52
N ILE A 62 13.67 11.05 0.69
CA ILE A 62 14.53 12.18 1.04
C ILE A 62 15.99 11.92 0.66
N ALA A 63 16.72 12.98 0.31
CA ALA A 63 18.09 12.87 -0.20
C ALA A 63 19.03 12.14 0.75
N SER A 64 18.92 12.38 2.07
CA SER A 64 19.77 11.75 3.09
C SER A 64 19.55 10.23 3.22
N ALA A 65 18.35 9.73 2.92
CA ALA A 65 18.00 8.31 3.01
C ALA A 65 18.19 7.54 1.69
N ALA A 66 18.36 8.23 0.56
CA ALA A 66 18.36 7.60 -0.76
C ALA A 66 19.49 6.59 -0.96
N LEU A 67 20.75 6.95 -0.67
CA LEU A 67 21.88 6.04 -0.83
C LEU A 67 21.81 4.83 0.13
N PRO A 68 21.57 5.02 1.44
CA PRO A 68 21.39 3.88 2.35
C PRO A 68 20.26 2.94 1.92
N LEU A 69 19.15 3.48 1.43
CA LEU A 69 18.02 2.68 0.95
C LEU A 69 18.39 1.86 -0.30
N GLY A 70 19.12 2.47 -1.27
CA GLY A 70 19.60 1.76 -2.45
C GLY A 70 20.58 0.63 -2.15
N ILE A 71 21.40 0.77 -1.11
CA ILE A 71 22.29 -0.30 -0.62
C ILE A 71 21.46 -1.42 0.03
N ALA A 72 20.42 -1.04 0.80
CA ALA A 72 19.58 -2.00 1.52
C ALA A 72 18.62 -2.78 0.60
N VAL A 73 18.27 -2.24 -0.57
CA VAL A 73 17.38 -2.87 -1.58
C VAL A 73 18.04 -2.76 -2.95
N PRO A 74 19.05 -3.60 -3.24
CA PRO A 74 19.85 -3.49 -4.48
C PRO A 74 19.04 -3.78 -5.76
N GLU A 75 17.86 -4.37 -5.66
CA GLU A 75 16.94 -4.61 -6.77
C GLU A 75 16.19 -3.35 -7.23
N ALA A 76 16.22 -2.27 -6.45
CA ALA A 76 15.49 -1.04 -6.72
C ALA A 76 16.38 0.07 -7.28
N ALA A 77 15.79 0.90 -8.14
CA ALA A 77 16.35 2.20 -8.45
C ALA A 77 15.84 3.22 -7.42
N VAL A 78 16.73 4.00 -6.80
CA VAL A 78 16.35 4.98 -5.79
C VAL A 78 16.50 6.41 -6.33
N ILE A 79 15.47 7.22 -6.09
CA ILE A 79 15.36 8.62 -6.50
C ILE A 79 15.51 9.47 -5.24
N ALA A 80 16.54 10.30 -5.21
CA ALA A 80 16.72 11.28 -4.13
C ALA A 80 15.81 12.49 -4.41
N LEU A 81 14.88 12.75 -3.49
CA LEU A 81 14.02 13.93 -3.51
C LEU A 81 14.59 15.04 -2.63
N PRO A 82 14.30 16.30 -2.92
CA PRO A 82 14.63 17.40 -2.03
C PRO A 82 14.12 17.15 -0.62
N GLU A 83 14.97 17.45 0.37
CA GLU A 83 14.67 17.26 1.78
C GLU A 83 14.47 18.62 2.46
N ARG A 84 13.44 18.72 3.30
CA ARG A 84 13.16 19.89 4.12
C ARG A 84 12.73 19.42 5.50
N ASP A 85 13.48 19.81 6.53
CA ASP A 85 13.21 19.48 7.95
C ASP A 85 13.05 17.96 8.21
N GLY A 86 13.81 17.13 7.47
CA GLY A 86 13.76 15.68 7.57
C GLY A 86 12.58 15.01 6.86
N GLU A 87 11.80 15.77 6.10
CA GLU A 87 10.66 15.30 5.30
C GLU A 87 10.91 15.56 3.81
N ILE A 88 10.08 14.95 2.94
CA ILE A 88 10.11 15.22 1.49
C ILE A 88 9.69 16.67 1.24
N GLY A 89 10.56 17.43 0.60
CA GLY A 89 10.32 18.79 0.17
C GLY A 89 9.46 18.88 -1.10
N ASP A 90 9.86 19.75 -2.02
CA ASP A 90 9.21 19.84 -3.33
C ASP A 90 9.71 18.71 -4.24
N CYS A 91 8.79 17.90 -4.74
CA CYS A 91 9.15 16.77 -5.62
C CYS A 91 9.69 17.22 -6.99
N GLY A 92 9.29 18.41 -7.46
CA GLY A 92 9.71 18.97 -8.74
C GLY A 92 9.58 17.97 -9.89
N ASP A 93 10.46 18.11 -10.89
CA ASP A 93 10.48 17.24 -12.08
C ASP A 93 11.10 15.86 -11.83
N ALA A 94 11.67 15.61 -10.63
CA ALA A 94 12.35 14.34 -10.32
C ALA A 94 11.40 13.13 -10.45
N LEU A 95 10.11 13.32 -10.23
CA LEU A 95 9.09 12.31 -10.34
C LEU A 95 8.36 12.25 -11.69
N ALA A 96 8.56 13.20 -12.60
CA ALA A 96 7.81 13.30 -13.86
C ALA A 96 7.89 12.00 -14.68
N LYS A 97 9.10 11.52 -14.98
CA LYS A 97 9.29 10.27 -15.72
C LYS A 97 8.85 9.02 -14.94
N PRO A 98 9.19 8.85 -13.64
CA PRO A 98 8.69 7.74 -12.84
C PRO A 98 7.16 7.66 -12.78
N LEU A 99 6.47 8.77 -12.53
CA LEU A 99 5.00 8.84 -12.50
C LEU A 99 4.34 8.49 -13.83
N ALA A 100 4.94 8.94 -14.95
CA ALA A 100 4.44 8.63 -16.28
C ALA A 100 4.69 7.18 -16.73
N SER A 101 5.53 6.43 -16.03
CA SER A 101 5.98 5.11 -16.47
C SER A 101 5.69 3.97 -15.50
N CYS A 102 5.21 4.22 -14.29
CA CYS A 102 4.82 3.17 -13.36
C CYS A 102 3.44 2.60 -13.69
N ASP A 103 3.24 1.31 -13.41
CA ASP A 103 1.95 0.64 -13.56
C ASP A 103 1.16 0.71 -12.26
N ALA A 104 1.86 0.74 -11.12
CA ALA A 104 1.28 1.00 -9.81
C ALA A 104 2.19 1.90 -8.97
N LEU A 105 1.58 2.67 -8.08
CA LEU A 105 2.26 3.58 -7.19
C LEU A 105 1.81 3.33 -5.75
N VAL A 106 2.72 3.47 -4.79
CA VAL A 106 2.37 3.56 -3.37
C VAL A 106 2.97 4.84 -2.79
N VAL A 107 2.16 5.59 -2.06
CA VAL A 107 2.56 6.86 -1.44
C VAL A 107 2.14 6.92 0.02
N GLY A 108 3.03 7.43 0.87
CA GLY A 108 2.73 7.69 2.27
C GLY A 108 3.56 6.96 3.31
N PRO A 109 4.02 5.71 3.08
CA PRO A 109 4.84 5.00 4.04
C PRO A 109 5.99 5.87 4.56
N GLY A 110 6.06 6.06 5.89
CA GLY A 110 7.13 6.81 6.54
C GLY A 110 7.11 8.33 6.38
N ILE A 111 6.08 8.93 5.79
CA ILE A 111 5.87 10.39 5.80
C ILE A 111 5.21 10.75 7.13
N GLY A 112 5.82 11.66 7.91
CA GLY A 112 5.35 11.98 9.26
C GLY A 112 4.56 13.27 9.38
N GLU A 113 4.98 14.32 8.67
CA GLU A 113 4.38 15.65 8.79
C GLU A 113 3.20 15.86 7.84
N HIS A 114 2.09 16.42 8.35
CA HIS A 114 0.86 16.62 7.57
C HIS A 114 1.08 17.47 6.32
N ASP A 115 1.84 18.55 6.40
CA ASP A 115 2.09 19.43 5.26
C ASP A 115 2.97 18.77 4.20
N ALA A 116 3.93 17.93 4.61
CA ALA A 116 4.73 17.14 3.69
C ALA A 116 3.86 16.08 3.00
N ALA A 117 3.02 15.39 3.75
CA ALA A 117 2.09 14.38 3.23
C ALA A 117 1.11 15.00 2.20
N GLU A 118 0.52 16.17 2.51
CA GLU A 118 -0.39 16.86 1.58
C GLU A 118 0.35 17.29 0.30
N ARG A 119 1.54 17.87 0.43
CA ARG A 119 2.36 18.32 -0.69
C ARG A 119 2.69 17.17 -1.63
N VAL A 120 3.15 16.04 -1.07
CA VAL A 120 3.50 14.85 -1.85
C VAL A 120 2.25 14.21 -2.47
N ALA A 121 1.18 14.01 -1.70
CA ALA A 121 -0.06 13.44 -2.20
C ALA A 121 -0.65 14.29 -3.35
N ARG A 122 -0.69 15.61 -3.18
CA ARG A 122 -1.16 16.54 -4.21
C ARG A 122 -0.32 16.46 -5.47
N HIS A 123 1.02 16.47 -5.34
CA HIS A 123 1.93 16.36 -6.49
C HIS A 123 1.70 15.04 -7.24
N VAL A 124 1.64 13.93 -6.53
CA VAL A 124 1.41 12.59 -7.10
C VAL A 124 0.06 12.52 -7.79
N LEU A 125 -1.03 12.86 -7.08
CA LEU A 125 -2.39 12.78 -7.61
C LEU A 125 -2.64 13.71 -8.80
N THR A 126 -1.87 14.77 -8.95
CA THR A 126 -1.94 15.68 -10.11
C THR A 126 -1.22 15.12 -11.34
N ASN A 127 -0.10 14.42 -11.15
CA ASN A 127 0.84 14.09 -12.22
C ASN A 127 0.91 12.61 -12.58
N VAL A 128 0.31 11.72 -11.78
CA VAL A 128 0.27 10.28 -12.09
C VAL A 128 -0.57 10.02 -13.34
N GLY A 129 -0.20 8.99 -14.13
CA GLY A 129 -0.96 8.59 -15.33
C GLY A 129 -2.39 8.14 -15.01
N ASP A 130 -3.32 8.38 -15.93
CA ASP A 130 -4.74 8.02 -15.72
C ASP A 130 -4.96 6.50 -15.63
N ASP A 131 -4.05 5.71 -16.18
CA ASP A 131 -4.10 4.23 -16.14
C ASP A 131 -3.31 3.62 -14.97
N THR A 132 -2.67 4.43 -14.13
CA THR A 132 -1.87 3.97 -12.99
C THR A 132 -2.76 3.71 -11.77
N ASP A 133 -2.63 2.54 -11.16
CA ASP A 133 -3.27 2.24 -9.88
C ASP A 133 -2.45 2.81 -8.70
N VAL A 134 -3.13 3.35 -7.69
CA VAL A 134 -2.49 4.06 -6.59
C VAL A 134 -2.86 3.45 -5.24
N VAL A 135 -1.86 3.13 -4.42
CA VAL A 135 -2.03 2.81 -3.01
C VAL A 135 -1.67 4.04 -2.18
N VAL A 136 -2.55 4.44 -1.28
CA VAL A 136 -2.30 5.53 -0.32
C VAL A 136 -2.31 4.93 1.08
N ASP A 137 -1.19 5.07 1.80
CA ASP A 137 -1.02 4.49 3.13
C ASP A 137 -0.46 5.52 4.11
N ALA A 138 -0.58 5.21 5.39
CA ALA A 138 0.03 5.96 6.50
C ALA A 138 -0.25 7.48 6.42
N GLY A 139 0.79 8.32 6.57
CA GLY A 139 0.67 9.77 6.64
C GLY A 139 -0.03 10.44 5.44
N ALA A 140 -0.09 9.78 4.27
CA ALA A 140 -0.78 10.33 3.11
C ALA A 140 -2.31 10.13 3.15
N ILE A 141 -2.84 9.24 4.00
CA ILE A 141 -4.29 8.98 4.07
C ILE A 141 -5.08 10.22 4.54
N PRO A 142 -4.75 10.88 5.66
CA PRO A 142 -5.47 12.08 6.08
C PRO A 142 -5.38 13.23 5.08
N ALA A 143 -4.29 13.30 4.31
CA ALA A 143 -4.11 14.34 3.29
C ALA A 143 -5.13 14.26 2.15
N LEU A 144 -5.74 13.09 1.91
CA LEU A 144 -6.77 12.92 0.88
C LEU A 144 -8.00 13.80 1.11
N ALA A 145 -8.33 14.14 2.36
CA ALA A 145 -9.41 15.08 2.67
C ALA A 145 -9.26 16.41 1.92
N ARG A 146 -8.02 16.92 1.81
CA ARG A 146 -7.69 18.16 1.10
C ARG A 146 -7.39 17.97 -0.38
N CYS A 147 -7.22 16.72 -0.83
CA CYS A 147 -6.94 16.36 -2.22
C CYS A 147 -8.16 15.74 -2.92
N ARG A 148 -9.35 15.73 -2.31
CA ARG A 148 -10.52 14.98 -2.77
C ARG A 148 -10.89 15.26 -4.24
N SER A 149 -10.80 16.51 -4.69
CA SER A 149 -11.09 16.87 -6.09
C SER A 149 -10.17 16.21 -7.12
N LEU A 150 -8.95 15.81 -6.70
CA LEU A 150 -7.98 15.15 -7.57
C LEU A 150 -8.26 13.66 -7.76
N LEU A 151 -9.09 13.06 -6.89
CA LEU A 151 -9.39 11.62 -6.94
C LEU A 151 -10.34 11.25 -8.09
N ALA A 152 -11.15 12.21 -8.55
CA ALA A 152 -12.21 11.95 -9.52
C ALA A 152 -11.72 11.33 -10.84
N ARG A 153 -10.52 11.71 -11.32
CA ARG A 153 -9.94 11.14 -12.55
C ARG A 153 -9.39 9.73 -12.39
N LEU A 154 -9.10 9.33 -11.13
CA LEU A 154 -8.58 8.02 -10.78
C LEU A 154 -9.63 7.11 -10.12
N GLN A 155 -10.91 7.39 -10.37
CA GLN A 155 -12.02 6.68 -9.73
C GLN A 155 -11.91 5.16 -9.93
N GLY A 156 -11.98 4.42 -8.83
CA GLY A 156 -11.85 2.96 -8.81
C GLY A 156 -10.42 2.42 -8.92
N ARG A 157 -9.40 3.28 -9.12
CA ARG A 157 -7.98 2.91 -9.21
C ARG A 157 -7.18 3.19 -7.95
N ILE A 158 -7.80 3.73 -6.92
CA ILE A 158 -7.14 4.07 -5.66
C ILE A 158 -7.53 3.04 -4.60
N VAL A 159 -6.51 2.53 -3.90
CA VAL A 159 -6.68 1.72 -2.70
C VAL A 159 -6.11 2.50 -1.52
N VAL A 160 -6.90 2.69 -0.48
CA VAL A 160 -6.46 3.31 0.79
C VAL A 160 -6.42 2.25 1.89
N THR A 161 -5.42 2.29 2.75
CA THR A 161 -5.17 1.24 3.75
C THR A 161 -5.19 1.76 5.19
N PRO A 162 -6.25 2.47 5.65
CA PRO A 162 -6.29 3.06 6.98
C PRO A 162 -6.43 2.03 8.09
N HIS A 163 -5.81 2.28 9.25
CA HIS A 163 -6.31 1.83 10.54
C HIS A 163 -7.36 2.83 11.07
N HIS A 164 -8.01 2.52 12.21
CA HIS A 164 -9.09 3.36 12.74
C HIS A 164 -8.67 4.82 12.94
N GLY A 165 -7.47 5.10 13.48
CA GLY A 165 -6.99 6.46 13.68
C GLY A 165 -6.74 7.23 12.38
N GLU A 166 -6.18 6.57 11.35
CA GLU A 166 -6.00 7.18 10.02
C GLU A 166 -7.36 7.44 9.34
N MET A 167 -8.32 6.53 9.50
CA MET A 167 -9.68 6.72 9.01
C MET A 167 -10.36 7.89 9.72
N ALA A 168 -10.26 7.94 11.05
CA ALA A 168 -10.81 9.04 11.86
C ALA A 168 -10.24 10.39 11.42
N ALA A 169 -8.92 10.47 11.23
CA ALA A 169 -8.25 11.68 10.74
C ALA A 169 -8.68 12.06 9.32
N LEU A 170 -8.93 11.08 8.43
CA LEU A 170 -9.41 11.32 7.06
C LEU A 170 -10.79 11.96 7.02
N ILE A 171 -11.73 11.51 7.88
CA ILE A 171 -13.12 11.95 7.84
C ILE A 171 -13.47 12.97 8.93
N GLY A 172 -12.53 13.34 9.81
CA GLY A 172 -12.75 14.31 10.88
C GLY A 172 -13.61 13.78 12.04
N GLU A 173 -13.50 12.47 12.34
CA GLU A 173 -14.25 11.77 13.39
C GLU A 173 -13.32 11.24 14.49
N HIS A 174 -13.89 10.61 15.52
CA HIS A 174 -13.15 9.92 16.57
C HIS A 174 -12.94 8.43 16.24
N GLU A 175 -11.85 7.82 16.72
CA GLU A 175 -11.58 6.39 16.53
C GLU A 175 -12.70 5.49 17.04
N ASP A 176 -13.32 5.85 18.17
CA ASP A 176 -14.46 5.10 18.75
C ASP A 176 -15.66 5.07 17.80
N THR A 177 -15.88 6.14 17.03
CA THR A 177 -16.93 6.19 16.00
C THR A 177 -16.66 5.17 14.90
N ILE A 178 -15.38 5.05 14.48
CA ILE A 178 -14.97 4.07 13.46
C ILE A 178 -15.13 2.65 14.00
N ALA A 179 -14.69 2.41 15.23
CA ALA A 179 -14.75 1.10 15.87
C ALA A 179 -16.19 0.62 16.12
N ALA A 180 -17.14 1.55 16.36
CA ALA A 180 -18.53 1.20 16.60
C ALA A 180 -19.27 0.70 15.35
N ASP A 181 -18.91 1.15 14.14
CA ASP A 181 -19.59 0.76 12.90
C ASP A 181 -18.62 0.80 11.70
N PRO A 182 -17.60 -0.09 11.72
CA PRO A 182 -16.50 -0.04 10.76
C PRO A 182 -16.95 -0.36 9.32
N GLU A 183 -17.92 -1.25 9.13
CA GLU A 183 -18.43 -1.62 7.80
C GLU A 183 -19.13 -0.44 7.12
N ARG A 184 -20.08 0.19 7.82
CA ARG A 184 -20.82 1.33 7.26
C ARG A 184 -19.88 2.48 6.92
N ILE A 185 -18.92 2.76 7.79
CA ILE A 185 -17.95 3.86 7.59
C ILE A 185 -17.01 3.57 6.43
N ALA A 186 -16.44 2.35 6.38
CA ALA A 186 -15.57 1.97 5.28
C ALA A 186 -16.31 2.06 3.93
N LEU A 187 -17.55 1.60 3.87
CA LEU A 187 -18.38 1.66 2.67
C LEU A 187 -18.78 3.10 2.29
N ALA A 188 -19.09 3.94 3.27
CA ALA A 188 -19.38 5.36 3.02
C ALA A 188 -18.15 6.06 2.43
N VAL A 189 -16.97 5.87 3.02
CA VAL A 189 -15.72 6.46 2.51
C VAL A 189 -15.39 5.93 1.12
N ALA A 190 -15.55 4.62 0.89
CA ALA A 190 -15.31 4.03 -0.43
C ALA A 190 -16.15 4.71 -1.52
N ARG A 191 -17.44 4.92 -1.26
CA ARG A 191 -18.36 5.59 -2.19
C ARG A 191 -18.06 7.07 -2.35
N ASP A 192 -17.85 7.77 -1.24
CA ASP A 192 -17.68 9.22 -1.21
C ASP A 192 -16.38 9.69 -1.86
N TYR A 193 -15.30 8.88 -1.72
CA TYR A 193 -14.00 9.18 -2.29
C TYR A 193 -13.75 8.45 -3.63
N GLY A 194 -14.62 7.49 -4.00
CA GLY A 194 -14.42 6.68 -5.20
C GLY A 194 -13.22 5.73 -5.12
N VAL A 195 -12.90 5.21 -3.92
CA VAL A 195 -11.70 4.43 -3.63
C VAL A 195 -12.03 3.05 -3.05
N VAL A 196 -11.12 2.11 -3.16
CA VAL A 196 -11.18 0.86 -2.38
C VAL A 196 -10.56 1.13 -1.01
N VAL A 197 -11.30 0.83 0.05
CA VAL A 197 -10.87 1.01 1.43
C VAL A 197 -10.47 -0.33 2.02
N VAL A 198 -9.26 -0.44 2.56
CA VAL A 198 -8.78 -1.58 3.36
C VAL A 198 -8.68 -1.09 4.81
N LEU A 199 -9.75 -1.24 5.57
CA LEU A 199 -9.80 -0.82 6.98
C LEU A 199 -9.19 -1.89 7.87
N LYS A 200 -8.02 -1.56 8.44
CA LYS A 200 -7.19 -2.45 9.28
C LYS A 200 -7.63 -2.40 10.73
N ALA A 201 -7.93 -3.57 11.32
CA ALA A 201 -8.17 -3.78 12.74
C ALA A 201 -7.76 -5.23 13.09
N ASP A 202 -8.31 -5.81 14.16
CA ASP A 202 -8.16 -7.25 14.48
C ASP A 202 -8.61 -8.10 13.29
N ASP A 203 -9.75 -7.74 12.70
CA ASP A 203 -10.20 -8.18 11.40
C ASP A 203 -9.99 -7.08 10.37
N THR A 204 -9.90 -7.42 9.09
CA THR A 204 -9.76 -6.44 8.02
C THR A 204 -11.01 -6.41 7.14
N LEU A 205 -11.57 -5.22 6.93
CA LEU A 205 -12.66 -4.99 5.99
C LEU A 205 -12.12 -4.34 4.70
N ILE A 206 -12.59 -4.85 3.55
CA ILE A 206 -12.29 -4.24 2.26
C ILE A 206 -13.61 -3.80 1.64
N ALA A 207 -13.81 -2.48 1.53
CA ALA A 207 -15.01 -1.90 0.95
C ALA A 207 -14.70 -1.25 -0.39
N ALA A 208 -15.53 -1.52 -1.39
CA ALA A 208 -15.43 -0.94 -2.73
C ALA A 208 -16.59 0.03 -3.03
N PRO A 209 -16.41 0.99 -3.96
CA PRO A 209 -17.44 1.98 -4.28
C PRO A 209 -18.74 1.37 -4.80
N ASP A 210 -18.70 0.20 -5.42
CA ASP A 210 -19.85 -0.53 -5.94
C ASP A 210 -20.72 -1.20 -4.86
N GLY A 211 -20.28 -1.15 -3.60
CA GLY A 211 -20.97 -1.74 -2.46
C GLY A 211 -20.46 -3.12 -2.05
N CYS A 212 -19.46 -3.67 -2.75
CA CYS A 212 -18.82 -4.91 -2.34
C CYS A 212 -18.06 -4.70 -1.02
N VAL A 213 -18.29 -5.60 -0.04
CA VAL A 213 -17.53 -5.61 1.22
C VAL A 213 -16.99 -7.02 1.45
N LEU A 214 -15.66 -7.15 1.50
CA LEU A 214 -14.97 -8.38 1.88
C LEU A 214 -14.56 -8.28 3.35
N HIS A 215 -14.59 -9.41 4.05
CA HIS A 215 -14.21 -9.52 5.45
C HIS A 215 -13.16 -10.62 5.62
N TYR A 216 -11.97 -10.24 6.08
CA TYR A 216 -10.88 -11.15 6.42
C TYR A 216 -10.74 -11.29 7.92
N ILE A 217 -10.91 -12.50 8.41
CA ILE A 217 -10.73 -12.88 9.82
C ILE A 217 -9.38 -13.55 9.96
N GLY A 218 -8.47 -12.95 10.72
CA GLY A 218 -7.19 -13.60 11.01
C GLY A 218 -5.97 -12.70 10.84
N GLY A 219 -4.81 -13.35 10.78
CA GLY A 219 -3.50 -12.70 10.77
C GLY A 219 -2.76 -12.92 12.09
N GLY A 220 -3.47 -12.79 13.21
CA GLY A 220 -2.94 -13.02 14.55
C GLY A 220 -2.22 -11.81 15.14
N ILE A 221 -2.08 -11.82 16.48
CA ILE A 221 -1.56 -10.73 17.30
C ILE A 221 -0.14 -10.26 16.88
N GLY A 222 0.66 -11.12 16.30
CA GLY A 222 2.02 -10.78 15.86
C GLY A 222 2.06 -9.79 14.71
N LEU A 223 0.97 -9.62 13.95
CA LEU A 223 0.86 -8.59 12.92
C LEU A 223 0.70 -7.17 13.49
N ALA A 224 0.35 -7.03 14.76
CA ALA A 224 0.37 -5.77 15.48
C ALA A 224 1.82 -5.34 15.80
N THR A 225 2.67 -5.24 14.78
CA THR A 225 4.06 -4.82 14.85
C THR A 225 4.33 -3.65 13.92
N ALA A 226 5.24 -2.76 14.32
CA ALA A 226 5.61 -1.60 13.50
C ALA A 226 6.12 -2.04 12.11
N GLY A 227 5.63 -1.38 11.06
CA GLY A 227 5.98 -1.68 9.68
C GLY A 227 5.12 -2.77 9.00
N SER A 228 4.23 -3.42 9.73
CA SER A 228 3.31 -4.44 9.17
C SER A 228 2.39 -3.83 8.10
N GLY A 229 1.89 -2.60 8.31
CA GLY A 229 1.09 -1.85 7.32
C GLY A 229 1.89 -1.55 6.05
N ASP A 230 3.16 -1.14 6.19
CA ASP A 230 4.05 -0.87 5.05
C ASP A 230 4.21 -2.13 4.16
N VAL A 231 4.31 -3.31 4.78
CA VAL A 231 4.36 -4.60 4.05
C VAL A 231 3.05 -4.86 3.32
N LEU A 232 1.90 -4.59 3.94
CA LEU A 232 0.59 -4.75 3.29
C LEU A 232 0.43 -3.81 2.10
N ALA A 233 0.75 -2.52 2.27
CA ALA A 233 0.67 -1.54 1.19
C ALA A 233 1.57 -1.92 0.00
N GLY A 234 2.79 -2.38 0.28
CA GLY A 234 3.71 -2.90 -0.74
C GLY A 234 3.17 -4.14 -1.46
N ALA A 235 2.58 -5.08 -0.73
CA ALA A 235 1.96 -6.28 -1.33
C ALA A 235 0.85 -5.91 -2.30
N ILE A 236 -0.05 -4.98 -1.92
CA ILE A 236 -1.14 -4.50 -2.77
C ILE A 236 -0.56 -3.83 -4.02
N ALA A 237 0.41 -2.92 -3.88
CA ALA A 237 1.04 -2.24 -5.01
C ALA A 237 1.72 -3.21 -5.98
N GLY A 238 2.40 -4.24 -5.46
CA GLY A 238 3.00 -5.29 -6.28
C GLY A 238 1.97 -6.06 -7.11
N LEU A 239 0.81 -6.37 -6.52
CA LEU A 239 -0.29 -7.07 -7.21
C LEU A 239 -0.98 -6.17 -8.26
N LEU A 240 -1.20 -4.88 -7.94
CA LEU A 240 -1.72 -3.90 -8.88
C LEU A 240 -0.81 -3.76 -10.10
N SER A 241 0.50 -3.65 -9.90
CA SER A 241 1.47 -3.52 -10.99
C SER A 241 1.46 -4.71 -11.97
N ARG A 242 0.98 -5.87 -11.52
CA ARG A 242 0.77 -7.07 -12.35
C ARG A 242 -0.55 -7.05 -13.12
N GLY A 243 -1.36 -6.01 -12.96
CA GLY A 243 -2.66 -5.88 -13.63
C GLY A 243 -3.83 -6.50 -12.85
N ALA A 244 -3.70 -6.77 -11.56
CA ALA A 244 -4.83 -7.17 -10.73
C ALA A 244 -5.77 -5.97 -10.51
N ALA A 245 -7.09 -6.17 -10.66
CA ALA A 245 -8.05 -5.12 -10.35
C ALA A 245 -7.95 -4.70 -8.86
N PRO A 246 -8.21 -3.42 -8.51
CA PRO A 246 -7.97 -2.88 -7.16
C PRO A 246 -8.58 -3.69 -6.02
N VAL A 247 -9.85 -4.14 -6.13
CA VAL A 247 -10.48 -5.00 -5.11
C VAL A 247 -9.79 -6.36 -5.01
N VAL A 248 -9.36 -6.93 -6.14
CA VAL A 248 -8.66 -8.22 -6.18
C VAL A 248 -7.27 -8.07 -5.56
N ALA A 249 -6.54 -7.01 -5.91
CA ALA A 249 -5.23 -6.72 -5.34
C ALA A 249 -5.31 -6.47 -3.82
N ALA A 250 -6.32 -5.73 -3.37
CA ALA A 250 -6.58 -5.52 -1.94
C ALA A 250 -6.87 -6.83 -1.21
N GLY A 251 -7.77 -7.67 -1.75
CA GLY A 251 -8.11 -8.97 -1.18
C GLY A 251 -6.90 -9.91 -1.09
N TRP A 252 -6.17 -10.07 -2.18
CA TRP A 252 -4.96 -10.88 -2.20
C TRP A 252 -3.85 -10.31 -1.31
N GLY A 253 -3.67 -8.99 -1.27
CA GLY A 253 -2.70 -8.33 -0.38
C GLY A 253 -2.97 -8.62 1.09
N VAL A 254 -4.22 -8.46 1.53
CA VAL A 254 -4.67 -8.79 2.89
C VAL A 254 -4.48 -10.29 3.19
N TRP A 255 -4.85 -11.16 2.25
CA TRP A 255 -4.71 -12.61 2.39
C TRP A 255 -3.24 -13.02 2.48
N LEU A 256 -2.35 -12.51 1.59
CA LEU A 256 -0.92 -12.78 1.64
C LEU A 256 -0.30 -12.30 2.95
N HIS A 257 -0.64 -11.09 3.38
CA HIS A 257 -0.15 -10.49 4.61
C HIS A 257 -0.57 -11.32 5.85
N GLY A 258 -1.85 -11.65 5.96
CA GLY A 258 -2.37 -12.44 7.08
C GLY A 258 -1.83 -13.87 7.12
N HIS A 259 -1.77 -14.55 5.96
CA HIS A 259 -1.21 -15.92 5.88
C HIS A 259 0.30 -15.94 6.03
N GLY A 260 1.02 -14.93 5.48
CA GLY A 260 2.44 -14.73 5.71
C GLY A 260 2.74 -14.59 7.21
N GLY A 261 1.99 -13.72 7.90
CA GLY A 261 2.10 -13.54 9.35
C GLY A 261 1.86 -14.84 10.14
N ARG A 262 0.82 -15.62 9.80
CA ARG A 262 0.57 -16.93 10.42
C ARG A 262 1.72 -17.92 10.20
N ARG A 263 2.31 -17.96 9.01
CA ARG A 263 3.46 -18.84 8.72
C ARG A 263 4.69 -18.44 9.54
N VAL A 264 4.97 -17.15 9.64
CA VAL A 264 6.07 -16.64 10.48
C VAL A 264 5.79 -16.94 11.96
N ALA A 265 4.58 -16.71 12.44
CA ALA A 265 4.17 -17.03 13.80
C ALA A 265 4.32 -18.52 14.14
N ALA A 266 3.96 -19.41 13.21
CA ALA A 266 4.15 -20.84 13.37
C ALA A 266 5.62 -21.27 13.44
N ALA A 267 6.51 -20.55 12.74
CA ALA A 267 7.94 -20.86 12.70
C ALA A 267 8.74 -20.22 13.84
N ARG A 268 8.31 -19.07 14.36
CA ARG A 268 9.09 -18.25 15.31
C ARG A 268 8.40 -17.99 16.64
N GLY A 269 7.08 -18.14 16.70
CA GLY A 269 6.24 -17.79 17.84
C GLY A 269 5.22 -16.70 17.48
N PRO A 270 4.09 -16.64 18.22
CA PRO A 270 2.96 -15.76 17.90
C PRO A 270 3.26 -14.27 18.07
N ILE A 271 4.30 -13.89 18.81
CA ILE A 271 4.72 -12.52 19.11
C ILE A 271 6.23 -12.44 18.96
N GLY A 272 6.73 -11.26 18.51
CA GLY A 272 8.17 -10.95 18.46
C GLY A 272 8.83 -11.19 17.11
N PHE A 273 8.10 -11.66 16.10
CA PHE A 273 8.60 -11.62 14.73
C PHE A 273 8.53 -10.19 14.16
N LEU A 274 9.35 -9.90 13.18
CA LEU A 274 9.50 -8.57 12.60
C LEU A 274 8.69 -8.46 11.30
N ALA A 275 8.19 -7.27 11.00
CA ALA A 275 7.43 -7.00 9.77
C ALA A 275 8.18 -7.46 8.50
N ARG A 276 9.51 -7.29 8.44
CA ARG A 276 10.35 -7.74 7.31
C ARG A 276 10.35 -9.25 7.09
N GLU A 277 9.87 -10.05 8.04
CA GLU A 277 9.82 -11.51 7.94
C GLU A 277 8.54 -12.00 7.25
N ILE A 278 7.54 -11.11 7.07
CA ILE A 278 6.25 -11.45 6.48
C ILE A 278 6.35 -11.60 4.96
N ALA A 279 6.93 -10.60 4.27
CA ALA A 279 7.01 -10.57 2.81
C ALA A 279 7.79 -11.75 2.19
N PRO A 280 8.84 -12.32 2.80
CA PRO A 280 9.51 -13.54 2.33
C PRO A 280 8.59 -14.76 2.16
N GLU A 281 7.44 -14.80 2.83
CA GLU A 281 6.47 -15.88 2.69
C GLU A 281 5.54 -15.75 1.47
N PHE A 282 5.42 -14.57 0.87
CA PHE A 282 4.49 -14.32 -0.24
C PHE A 282 4.72 -15.22 -1.47
N PRO A 283 5.96 -15.47 -1.94
CA PRO A 283 6.17 -16.30 -3.12
C PRO A 283 5.65 -17.73 -3.00
N ARG A 284 5.52 -18.24 -1.77
CA ARG A 284 4.97 -19.58 -1.49
C ARG A 284 3.45 -19.60 -1.42
N LEU A 285 2.83 -18.44 -1.33
CA LEU A 285 1.38 -18.25 -1.20
C LEU A 285 0.74 -17.79 -2.51
N LEU A 286 1.53 -17.27 -3.43
CA LEU A 286 1.09 -16.88 -4.76
C LEU A 286 0.82 -18.11 -5.65
N PRO A 287 -0.13 -18.03 -6.60
CA PRO A 287 -0.35 -19.09 -7.56
C PRO A 287 0.92 -19.30 -8.42
N GLN A 288 1.20 -20.57 -8.71
CA GLN A 288 2.36 -21.00 -9.50
C GLN A 288 2.03 -20.96 -10.99
#